data_3a1f908224c114dc85cd1740fedbc256
#
_entry.id   3a1f908224c114dc85cd1740fedbc256
#
_cell.length_a   1.000
_cell.length_b   1.000
_cell.length_c   1.000
_cell.angle_alpha   90.00
_cell.angle_beta   90.00
_cell.angle_gamma   90.00
#
_symmetry.space_group_name_H-M   'P 1'
#
loop_
_entity.id
_entity.type
_entity.pdbx_description
1 polymer ?
#
loop_
_entity_poly.entity_id
_entity_poly.type
_entity_poly.pdbx_seq_one_letter_code
_entity_poly.pdbx_strand_id
1 'polypeptide(L)'
;PLSVHHLTKMFEARLRSRAEQTPLLLGVRGNDYDLVLHALYFRNVLTERLRMGDWNQINQCEGILAIPLCHTFRARSYPIIGTTIDYFDLRQLSFVSGHPFTELGQCVLGATLAESLGLGVGDTLMSDPENVFDLAGSYPLKCRIVGVLAPTASADDSAVFVDLKTQWIMEGLGHGHEAANPESMASGEWTTSQE
;
A
#
# COMPACT_ATOMS: atom_id res chain seq x y z
N PRO A 1 29.91 -0.58 -25.04
CA PRO A 1 30.33 -0.96 -23.67
C PRO A 1 30.00 0.12 -22.65
N LEU A 2 30.20 1.43 -22.98
CA LEU A 2 29.94 2.57 -22.07
C LEU A 2 28.50 2.68 -21.67
N SER A 3 27.54 2.42 -22.55
CA SER A 3 26.11 2.55 -22.28
C SER A 3 25.59 1.48 -21.31
N VAL A 4 26.05 0.23 -21.43
CA VAL A 4 25.64 -0.86 -20.54
C VAL A 4 26.17 -0.61 -19.13
N HIS A 5 27.44 -0.24 -19.00
CA HIS A 5 28.04 0.07 -17.71
C HIS A 5 27.35 1.28 -17.01
N HIS A 6 26.99 2.29 -17.78
CA HIS A 6 26.24 3.43 -17.24
C HIS A 6 24.85 3.03 -16.75
N LEU A 7 24.12 2.23 -17.52
CA LEU A 7 22.81 1.68 -17.13
C LEU A 7 22.92 0.83 -15.86
N THR A 8 23.92 -0.04 -15.76
CA THR A 8 24.13 -0.87 -14.58
C THR A 8 24.36 -0.01 -13.34
N LYS A 9 25.23 1.00 -13.44
CA LYS A 9 25.49 1.92 -12.32
C LYS A 9 24.25 2.73 -11.91
N MET A 10 23.48 3.21 -12.87
CA MET A 10 22.23 3.90 -12.57
C MET A 10 21.23 2.98 -11.88
N PHE A 11 21.13 1.74 -12.32
CA PHE A 11 20.23 0.76 -11.72
C PHE A 11 20.67 0.39 -10.29
N GLU A 12 21.97 0.11 -10.09
CA GLU A 12 22.55 -0.13 -8.76
C GLU A 12 22.33 1.05 -7.81
N ALA A 13 22.54 2.28 -8.27
CA ALA A 13 22.32 3.47 -7.47
C ALA A 13 20.86 3.61 -7.03
N ARG A 14 19.89 3.30 -7.90
CA ARG A 14 18.46 3.33 -7.58
C ARG A 14 18.07 2.26 -6.57
N LEU A 15 18.55 1.04 -6.75
CA LEU A 15 18.31 -0.05 -5.80
C LEU A 15 18.88 0.30 -4.42
N ARG A 16 20.09 0.82 -4.39
CA ARG A 16 20.76 1.23 -3.15
C ARG A 16 20.04 2.38 -2.45
N SER A 17 19.65 3.42 -3.19
CA SER A 17 18.92 4.56 -2.65
C SER A 17 17.63 4.14 -1.94
N ARG A 18 16.85 3.22 -2.54
CA ARG A 18 15.62 2.73 -1.93
C ARG A 18 15.89 1.93 -0.65
N ALA A 19 16.96 1.14 -0.61
CA ALA A 19 17.37 0.41 0.58
C ALA A 19 17.89 1.36 1.67
N GLU A 20 18.67 2.37 1.32
CA GLU A 20 19.20 3.37 2.26
C GLU A 20 18.10 4.22 2.90
N GLN A 21 17.02 4.49 2.18
CA GLN A 21 15.83 5.19 2.70
C GLN A 21 14.94 4.28 3.58
N THR A 22 15.29 3.01 3.73
CA THR A 22 14.54 2.06 4.55
C THR A 22 15.47 1.48 5.62
N PRO A 23 15.62 2.16 6.75
CA PRO A 23 16.61 1.78 7.76
C PRO A 23 16.32 0.42 8.40
N LEU A 24 15.05 0.03 8.47
CA LEU A 24 14.63 -1.25 9.05
C LEU A 24 13.39 -1.78 8.35
N LEU A 25 13.38 -3.07 8.04
CA LEU A 25 12.22 -3.83 7.63
C LEU A 25 11.84 -4.81 8.73
N LEU A 26 10.58 -4.84 9.10
CA LEU A 26 10.03 -5.78 10.05
C LEU A 26 8.98 -6.64 9.37
N GLY A 27 9.08 -7.94 9.54
CA GLY A 27 8.15 -8.91 8.97
C GLY A 27 8.08 -10.17 9.81
N VAL A 28 7.17 -11.07 9.46
CA VAL A 28 7.11 -12.40 10.06
C VAL A 28 8.39 -13.17 9.71
N ARG A 29 8.84 -14.02 10.63
CA ARG A 29 10.06 -14.81 10.46
C ARG A 29 9.94 -15.72 9.24
N GLY A 30 10.80 -15.54 8.26
CA GLY A 30 10.78 -16.27 7.01
C GLY A 30 12.00 -15.97 6.15
N ASN A 31 11.80 -15.87 4.84
CA ASN A 31 12.86 -15.55 3.89
C ASN A 31 13.07 -14.03 3.81
N ASP A 32 14.27 -13.57 4.18
CA ASP A 32 14.62 -12.15 4.17
C ASP A 32 14.52 -11.53 2.76
N TYR A 33 14.81 -12.30 1.71
CA TYR A 33 14.68 -11.82 0.32
C TYR A 33 13.23 -11.56 -0.06
N ASP A 34 12.31 -12.41 0.37
CA ASP A 34 10.89 -12.22 0.11
C ASP A 34 10.36 -10.98 0.82
N LEU A 35 10.80 -10.75 2.06
CA LEU A 35 10.47 -9.53 2.81
C LEU A 35 10.97 -8.26 2.08
N VAL A 36 12.20 -8.27 1.60
CA VAL A 36 12.78 -7.15 0.85
C VAL A 36 12.03 -6.92 -0.46
N LEU A 37 11.77 -7.98 -1.23
CA LEU A 37 11.04 -7.89 -2.49
C LEU A 37 9.61 -7.42 -2.29
N HIS A 38 8.96 -7.86 -1.22
CA HIS A 38 7.63 -7.42 -0.83
C HIS A 38 7.62 -5.93 -0.48
N ALA A 39 8.44 -5.52 0.48
CA ALA A 39 8.39 -4.18 1.04
C ALA A 39 8.98 -3.09 0.13
N LEU A 40 10.02 -3.39 -0.64
CA LEU A 40 10.70 -2.39 -1.46
C LEU A 40 10.28 -2.39 -2.93
N TYR A 41 9.81 -3.53 -3.44
CA TYR A 41 9.54 -3.66 -4.87
C TYR A 41 8.11 -4.11 -5.18
N PHE A 42 7.27 -4.30 -4.15
CA PHE A 42 5.88 -4.75 -4.27
C PHE A 42 5.75 -6.04 -5.06
N ARG A 43 6.74 -6.92 -4.88
CA ARG A 43 6.79 -8.25 -5.48
C ARG A 43 6.61 -9.29 -4.40
N ASN A 44 6.17 -10.47 -4.78
CA ASN A 44 5.88 -11.60 -3.90
C ASN A 44 4.86 -11.25 -2.80
N VAL A 45 3.75 -11.94 -2.80
CA VAL A 45 2.77 -11.84 -1.72
C VAL A 45 3.28 -12.69 -0.56
N LEU A 46 3.41 -12.11 0.64
CA LEU A 46 3.77 -12.85 1.84
C LEU A 46 2.56 -13.65 2.32
N THR A 47 2.78 -14.92 2.62
CA THR A 47 1.74 -15.83 3.10
C THR A 47 1.35 -15.51 4.55
N GLU A 48 2.32 -15.08 5.35
CA GLU A 48 2.11 -14.71 6.75
C GLU A 48 2.32 -13.20 6.94
N ARG A 49 1.55 -12.62 7.86
CA ARG A 49 1.56 -11.17 8.12
C ARG A 49 1.71 -10.88 9.59
N LEU A 50 2.29 -9.73 9.92
CA LEU A 50 2.28 -9.19 11.27
C LEU A 50 0.84 -8.85 11.68
N ARG A 51 0.54 -9.05 12.95
CA ARG A 51 -0.77 -8.66 13.52
C ARG A 51 -0.79 -7.17 13.83
N MET A 52 -1.98 -6.58 13.81
CA MET A 52 -2.15 -5.18 14.22
C MET A 52 -1.64 -4.89 15.64
N GLY A 53 -1.76 -5.88 16.55
CA GLY A 53 -1.21 -5.77 17.88
C GLY A 53 0.30 -5.56 17.91
N ASP A 54 1.03 -6.26 17.04
CA ASP A 54 2.49 -6.14 16.93
C ASP A 54 2.86 -4.73 16.42
N TRP A 55 2.16 -4.22 15.39
CA TRP A 55 2.35 -2.87 14.87
C TRP A 55 2.07 -1.80 15.94
N ASN A 56 0.99 -1.93 16.72
CA ASN A 56 0.67 -1.02 17.80
C ASN A 56 1.78 -1.01 18.88
N GLN A 57 2.32 -2.18 19.24
CA GLN A 57 3.41 -2.28 20.21
C GLN A 57 4.68 -1.59 19.69
N ILE A 58 5.02 -1.76 18.43
CA ILE A 58 6.18 -1.11 17.82
C ILE A 58 6.04 0.41 17.83
N ASN A 59 4.88 0.93 17.48
CA ASN A 59 4.61 2.38 17.49
C ASN A 59 4.57 3.00 18.90
N GLN A 60 4.45 2.18 19.95
CA GLN A 60 4.60 2.65 21.34
C GLN A 60 6.07 2.82 21.75
N CYS A 61 7.02 2.28 20.98
CA CYS A 61 8.44 2.46 21.25
C CYS A 61 8.86 3.90 20.91
N GLU A 62 9.52 4.57 21.85
CA GLU A 62 9.96 5.95 21.65
C GLU A 62 10.97 6.05 20.50
N GLY A 63 10.76 7.02 19.61
CA GLY A 63 11.64 7.27 18.47
C GLY A 63 11.46 6.33 17.28
N ILE A 64 10.43 5.48 17.26
CA ILE A 64 10.12 4.58 16.14
C ILE A 64 8.80 5.01 15.50
N LEU A 65 8.81 5.15 14.18
CA LEU A 65 7.62 5.26 13.35
C LEU A 65 7.55 4.01 12.47
N ALA A 66 6.60 3.13 12.77
CA ALA A 66 6.36 1.93 11.97
C ALA A 66 5.27 2.20 10.93
N ILE A 67 5.64 2.11 9.66
CA ILE A 67 4.72 2.31 8.54
C ILE A 67 4.31 0.93 7.99
N PRO A 68 3.02 0.57 8.07
CA PRO A 68 2.54 -0.71 7.59
C PRO A 68 2.55 -0.74 6.07
N LEU A 69 2.89 -1.89 5.50
CA LEU A 69 2.79 -2.18 4.06
C LEU A 69 2.09 -3.51 3.87
N CYS A 70 1.00 -3.49 3.14
CA CYS A 70 0.27 -4.69 2.76
C CYS A 70 -0.08 -4.62 1.28
N HIS A 71 0.26 -5.65 0.50
CA HIS A 71 -0.17 -5.74 -0.90
C HIS A 71 -0.60 -7.17 -1.23
N THR A 72 -1.89 -7.40 -1.24
CA THR A 72 -2.50 -8.67 -1.62
C THR A 72 -3.19 -8.54 -2.95
N PHE A 73 -3.82 -7.41 -3.17
CA PHE A 73 -4.68 -7.16 -4.32
C PHE A 73 -3.95 -6.47 -5.46
N ARG A 74 -4.58 -6.54 -6.61
CA ARG A 74 -4.15 -5.85 -7.83
C ARG A 74 -5.31 -5.08 -8.44
N ALA A 75 -4.97 -4.10 -9.26
CA ALA A 75 -5.89 -3.43 -10.16
C ALA A 75 -5.25 -3.33 -11.53
N ARG A 76 -5.87 -3.90 -12.55
CA ARG A 76 -5.29 -3.96 -13.92
C ARG A 76 -3.86 -4.53 -13.91
N SER A 77 -3.60 -5.55 -13.10
CA SER A 77 -2.29 -6.19 -12.87
C SER A 77 -1.26 -5.35 -12.10
N TYR A 78 -1.56 -4.12 -11.71
CA TYR A 78 -0.72 -3.31 -10.84
C TYR A 78 -0.99 -3.62 -9.37
N PRO A 79 0.02 -3.63 -8.49
CA PRO A 79 -0.18 -3.91 -7.07
C PRO A 79 -0.95 -2.77 -6.39
N ILE A 80 -1.88 -3.14 -5.50
CA ILE A 80 -2.53 -2.21 -4.58
C ILE A 80 -1.81 -2.32 -3.24
N ILE A 81 -1.31 -1.19 -2.76
CA ILE A 81 -0.52 -1.07 -1.54
C ILE A 81 -1.36 -0.40 -0.46
N GLY A 82 -1.75 -1.16 0.55
CA GLY A 82 -2.36 -0.62 1.76
C GLY A 82 -1.28 -0.10 2.71
N THR A 83 -1.36 1.19 3.07
CA THR A 83 -0.38 1.85 3.92
C THR A 83 -0.99 3.05 4.65
N THR A 84 -0.18 3.83 5.37
CA THR A 84 -0.57 5.11 5.97
C THR A 84 -0.02 6.29 5.15
N ILE A 85 -0.51 7.49 5.43
CA ILE A 85 -0.04 8.71 4.76
C ILE A 85 1.45 8.97 5.01
N ASP A 86 1.99 8.52 6.16
CA ASP A 86 3.40 8.66 6.51
C ASP A 86 4.35 8.00 5.50
N TYR A 87 3.83 7.06 4.71
CA TYR A 87 4.59 6.43 3.63
C TYR A 87 5.06 7.44 2.58
N PHE A 88 4.21 8.40 2.24
CA PHE A 88 4.55 9.43 1.25
C PHE A 88 5.67 10.33 1.75
N ASP A 89 5.65 10.69 3.03
CA ASP A 89 6.71 11.48 3.66
C ASP A 89 8.02 10.69 3.78
N LEU A 90 7.96 9.43 4.25
CA LEU A 90 9.13 8.56 4.33
C LEU A 90 9.83 8.42 2.97
N ARG A 91 9.05 8.25 1.91
CA ARG A 91 9.56 8.09 0.54
C ARG A 91 9.79 9.41 -0.18
N GLN A 92 9.50 10.55 0.46
CA GLN A 92 9.60 11.89 -0.12
C GLN A 92 8.84 12.00 -1.46
N LEU A 93 7.65 11.37 -1.51
CA LEU A 93 6.81 11.36 -2.70
C LEU A 93 6.07 12.69 -2.82
N SER A 94 6.15 13.29 -3.99
CA SER A 94 5.39 14.49 -4.34
C SER A 94 4.23 14.16 -5.28
N PHE A 95 3.25 15.06 -5.34
CA PHE A 95 2.07 14.91 -6.18
C PHE A 95 2.16 15.81 -7.40
N VAL A 96 1.89 15.26 -8.60
CA VAL A 96 1.69 16.06 -9.81
C VAL A 96 0.31 16.69 -9.78
N SER A 97 -0.68 15.96 -9.27
CA SER A 97 -2.06 16.44 -9.12
C SER A 97 -2.75 15.78 -7.93
N GLY A 98 -3.70 16.49 -7.33
CA GLY A 98 -4.47 16.01 -6.19
C GLY A 98 -3.71 16.01 -4.87
N HIS A 99 -4.04 15.08 -4.01
CA HIS A 99 -3.55 15.02 -2.62
C HIS A 99 -3.52 13.54 -2.13
N PRO A 100 -2.91 13.25 -0.97
CA PRO A 100 -3.00 11.94 -0.34
C PRO A 100 -4.46 11.55 -0.07
N PHE A 101 -4.71 10.24 0.08
CA PHE A 101 -6.02 9.76 0.50
C PHE A 101 -6.33 10.23 1.94
N THR A 102 -7.59 10.58 2.19
CA THR A 102 -8.10 11.06 3.50
C THR A 102 -9.33 10.28 3.94
N GLU A 103 -9.95 9.54 3.04
CA GLU A 103 -11.18 8.77 3.26
C GLU A 103 -11.01 7.35 2.74
N LEU A 104 -11.81 6.44 3.27
CA LEU A 104 -11.88 5.07 2.77
C LEU A 104 -12.38 5.02 1.33
N GLY A 105 -11.83 4.10 0.54
CA GLY A 105 -12.17 3.99 -0.88
C GLY A 105 -11.53 5.03 -1.79
N GLN A 106 -10.64 5.88 -1.25
CA GLN A 106 -9.77 6.73 -2.06
C GLN A 106 -8.47 6.02 -2.39
N CYS A 107 -7.88 6.37 -3.54
CA CYS A 107 -6.56 5.87 -3.93
C CYS A 107 -5.70 6.96 -4.58
N VAL A 108 -4.39 6.73 -4.52
CA VAL A 108 -3.35 7.53 -5.18
C VAL A 108 -2.65 6.64 -6.19
N LEU A 109 -2.41 7.15 -7.39
CA LEU A 109 -1.74 6.42 -8.46
C LEU A 109 -0.27 6.81 -8.57
N GLY A 110 0.59 5.84 -8.83
CA GLY A 110 1.94 6.09 -9.31
C GLY A 110 1.95 6.67 -10.73
N ALA A 111 2.98 7.43 -11.06
CA ALA A 111 3.07 8.19 -12.32
C ALA A 111 2.95 7.31 -13.57
N THR A 112 3.73 6.23 -13.64
CA THR A 112 3.72 5.31 -14.79
C THR A 112 2.38 4.61 -14.95
N LEU A 113 1.74 4.25 -13.83
CA LEU A 113 0.43 3.62 -13.84
C LEU A 113 -0.63 4.59 -14.36
N ALA A 114 -0.67 5.80 -13.86
CA ALA A 114 -1.62 6.84 -14.28
C ALA A 114 -1.50 7.11 -15.78
N GLU A 115 -0.28 7.26 -16.29
CA GLU A 115 0.01 7.46 -17.70
C GLU A 115 -0.44 6.26 -18.56
N SER A 116 -0.08 5.04 -18.14
CA SER A 116 -0.37 3.82 -18.92
C SER A 116 -1.85 3.51 -19.04
N LEU A 117 -2.65 3.87 -18.02
CA LEU A 117 -4.09 3.66 -18.02
C LEU A 117 -4.87 4.89 -18.51
N GLY A 118 -4.22 6.04 -18.66
CA GLY A 118 -4.87 7.31 -19.00
C GLY A 118 -5.85 7.78 -17.93
N LEU A 119 -5.57 7.49 -16.66
CA LEU A 119 -6.42 7.83 -15.51
C LEU A 119 -5.81 8.99 -14.70
N GLY A 120 -6.70 9.83 -14.14
CA GLY A 120 -6.32 10.98 -13.34
C GLY A 120 -7.23 11.21 -12.14
N VAL A 121 -6.99 12.31 -11.43
CA VAL A 121 -7.81 12.71 -10.28
C VAL A 121 -9.27 12.88 -10.68
N GLY A 122 -10.18 12.26 -9.92
CA GLY A 122 -11.62 12.23 -10.17
C GLY A 122 -12.11 10.94 -10.84
N ASP A 123 -11.22 10.22 -11.56
CA ASP A 123 -11.55 8.92 -12.12
C ASP A 123 -11.67 7.84 -11.04
N THR A 124 -12.05 6.66 -11.46
CA THR A 124 -12.19 5.50 -10.57
C THR A 124 -11.42 4.30 -11.10
N LEU A 125 -10.83 3.54 -10.19
CA LEU A 125 -10.14 2.29 -10.47
C LEU A 125 -10.79 1.17 -9.67
N MET A 126 -11.02 0.02 -10.30
CA MET A 126 -11.57 -1.18 -9.65
C MET A 126 -10.46 -2.18 -9.40
N SER A 127 -10.46 -2.80 -8.23
CA SER A 127 -9.55 -3.91 -7.94
C SER A 127 -9.92 -5.14 -8.77
N ASP A 128 -8.92 -5.94 -9.12
CA ASP A 128 -9.13 -7.20 -9.83
C ASP A 128 -9.81 -8.21 -8.88
N PRO A 129 -10.72 -9.08 -9.37
CA PRO A 129 -11.27 -10.15 -8.54
C PRO A 129 -10.17 -11.19 -8.24
N GLU A 130 -10.03 -11.58 -6.99
CA GLU A 130 -8.98 -12.54 -6.57
C GLU A 130 -9.26 -13.97 -7.06
N ASN A 131 -10.52 -14.38 -7.04
CA ASN A 131 -10.95 -15.68 -7.57
C ASN A 131 -12.39 -15.61 -8.07
N VAL A 132 -12.63 -16.05 -9.28
CA VAL A 132 -13.98 -16.14 -9.88
C VAL A 132 -14.85 -17.20 -9.14
N PHE A 133 -14.24 -18.05 -8.33
CA PHE A 133 -14.89 -19.18 -7.64
C PHE A 133 -15.03 -18.97 -6.12
N ASP A 134 -14.52 -17.90 -5.57
CA ASP A 134 -14.58 -17.65 -4.12
C ASP A 134 -15.87 -16.91 -3.76
N LEU A 135 -16.93 -17.69 -3.47
CA LEU A 135 -18.25 -17.18 -3.10
C LEU A 135 -18.29 -16.50 -1.72
N ALA A 136 -17.20 -16.56 -0.94
CA ALA A 136 -17.12 -16.04 0.42
C ALA A 136 -16.02 -14.98 0.62
N GLY A 137 -15.32 -14.60 -0.45
CA GLY A 137 -14.04 -13.91 -0.35
C GLY A 137 -14.08 -12.39 -0.61
N SER A 138 -13.07 -11.94 -1.28
CA SER A 138 -12.81 -10.53 -1.58
C SER A 138 -13.77 -9.97 -2.61
N TYR A 139 -14.39 -8.85 -2.29
CA TYR A 139 -15.22 -8.12 -3.25
C TYR A 139 -14.36 -7.10 -4.02
N PRO A 140 -14.51 -7.02 -5.37
CA PRO A 140 -13.88 -5.96 -6.13
C PRO A 140 -14.32 -4.61 -5.58
N LEU A 141 -13.35 -3.82 -5.10
CA LEU A 141 -13.62 -2.49 -4.56
C LEU A 141 -13.33 -1.43 -5.62
N LYS A 142 -14.27 -0.51 -5.79
CA LYS A 142 -14.12 0.66 -6.65
C LYS A 142 -13.51 1.80 -5.83
N CYS A 143 -12.28 2.17 -6.13
CA CYS A 143 -11.59 3.29 -5.49
C CYS A 143 -11.66 4.55 -6.34
N ARG A 144 -11.84 5.70 -5.69
CA ARG A 144 -11.79 7.02 -6.33
C ARG A 144 -10.36 7.54 -6.31
N ILE A 145 -9.84 7.95 -7.45
CA ILE A 145 -8.50 8.52 -7.57
C ILE A 145 -8.53 9.96 -7.07
N VAL A 146 -7.73 10.25 -6.04
CA VAL A 146 -7.63 11.56 -5.42
C VAL A 146 -6.26 12.21 -5.60
N GLY A 147 -5.26 11.45 -6.03
CA GLY A 147 -3.92 11.95 -6.29
C GLY A 147 -3.17 11.12 -7.32
N VAL A 148 -2.23 11.78 -7.99
CA VAL A 148 -1.25 11.16 -8.89
C VAL A 148 0.14 11.63 -8.47
N LEU A 149 1.04 10.67 -8.25
CA LEU A 149 2.41 10.94 -7.83
C LEU A 149 3.27 11.49 -8.97
N ALA A 150 4.26 12.28 -8.63
CA ALA A 150 5.33 12.63 -9.54
C ALA A 150 6.22 11.42 -9.83
N PRO A 151 6.85 11.34 -11.03
CA PRO A 151 7.74 10.24 -11.36
C PRO A 151 8.94 10.15 -10.41
N THR A 152 9.17 8.97 -9.84
CA THR A 152 10.28 8.69 -8.92
C THR A 152 11.32 7.76 -9.52
N ALA A 153 10.98 7.12 -10.65
CA ALA A 153 11.74 6.04 -11.26
C ALA A 153 11.96 4.85 -10.29
N SER A 154 10.98 4.59 -9.44
CA SER A 154 10.96 3.49 -8.46
C SER A 154 9.73 2.59 -8.65
N ALA A 155 9.58 1.59 -7.78
CA ALA A 155 8.40 0.72 -7.78
C ALA A 155 7.10 1.50 -7.51
N ASP A 156 7.19 2.65 -6.84
CA ASP A 156 6.04 3.49 -6.51
C ASP A 156 5.33 4.02 -7.76
N ASP A 157 6.06 4.23 -8.85
CA ASP A 157 5.49 4.71 -10.12
C ASP A 157 4.48 3.74 -10.73
N SER A 158 4.56 2.45 -10.38
CA SER A 158 3.72 1.38 -10.90
C SER A 158 2.79 0.77 -9.85
N ALA A 159 2.43 1.52 -8.83
CA ALA A 159 1.58 1.06 -7.73
C ALA A 159 0.33 1.93 -7.54
N VAL A 160 -0.68 1.33 -6.92
CA VAL A 160 -1.87 2.02 -6.40
C VAL A 160 -1.74 2.07 -4.89
N PHE A 161 -1.85 3.23 -4.29
CA PHE A 161 -1.80 3.39 -2.83
C PHE A 161 -3.20 3.63 -2.29
N VAL A 162 -3.56 2.91 -1.23
CA VAL A 162 -4.82 3.05 -0.51
C VAL A 162 -4.55 3.10 1.00
N ASP A 163 -5.50 3.65 1.76
CA ASP A 163 -5.46 3.52 3.21
C ASP A 163 -5.48 2.03 3.62
N LEU A 164 -4.74 1.68 4.66
CA LEU A 164 -4.65 0.30 5.16
C LEU A 164 -6.04 -0.29 5.47
N LYS A 165 -6.95 0.50 6.01
CA LYS A 165 -8.32 0.05 6.29
C LYS A 165 -9.12 -0.22 5.01
N THR A 166 -8.86 0.53 3.94
CA THR A 166 -9.44 0.25 2.61
C THR A 166 -9.03 -1.15 2.13
N GLN A 167 -7.76 -1.53 2.35
CA GLN A 167 -7.30 -2.88 2.02
C GLN A 167 -7.98 -3.95 2.88
N TRP A 168 -8.20 -3.71 4.16
CA TRP A 168 -8.96 -4.64 5.01
C TRP A 168 -10.40 -4.84 4.55
N ILE A 169 -11.03 -3.78 4.03
CA ILE A 169 -12.37 -3.91 3.43
C ILE A 169 -12.32 -4.82 2.20
N MET A 170 -11.28 -4.70 1.35
CA MET A 170 -11.07 -5.59 0.21
C MET A 170 -10.87 -7.06 0.65
N GLU A 171 -10.22 -7.27 1.79
CA GLU A 171 -9.99 -8.59 2.39
C GLU A 171 -11.24 -9.17 3.08
N GLY A 172 -12.35 -8.44 3.10
CA GLY A 172 -13.57 -8.86 3.79
C GLY A 172 -13.48 -8.78 5.31
N LEU A 173 -12.42 -8.20 5.87
CA LEU A 173 -12.25 -8.01 7.31
C LEU A 173 -13.10 -6.86 7.87
N GLY A 174 -13.57 -5.96 7.00
CA GLY A 174 -14.46 -4.86 7.33
C GLY A 174 -15.91 -5.24 7.05
N HIS A 175 -16.62 -5.81 8.01
CA HIS A 175 -18.07 -5.92 7.91
C HIS A 175 -18.67 -4.54 8.15
N GLY A 176 -19.22 -3.92 7.11
CA GLY A 176 -20.02 -2.70 7.23
C GLY A 176 -21.32 -3.02 7.96
N HIS A 177 -21.29 -3.06 9.27
CA HIS A 177 -22.51 -2.96 10.06
C HIS A 177 -22.92 -1.50 10.12
N GLU A 178 -24.09 -1.25 9.54
CA GLU A 178 -25.03 -0.14 9.76
C GLU A 178 -24.48 1.12 10.46
N ALA A 179 -24.75 2.26 9.81
CA ALA A 179 -24.66 3.62 10.34
C ALA A 179 -23.97 3.75 11.70
N ALA A 180 -22.67 3.97 11.69
CA ALA A 180 -21.91 4.28 12.89
C ALA A 180 -22.60 5.41 13.66
N ASN A 181 -23.13 5.10 14.83
CA ASN A 181 -23.62 6.10 15.76
C ASN A 181 -22.42 7.02 16.09
N PRO A 182 -22.51 8.34 15.88
CA PRO A 182 -21.41 9.27 16.10
C PRO A 182 -20.81 9.21 17.51
N GLU A 183 -21.51 8.65 18.47
CA GLU A 183 -21.05 8.47 19.85
C GLU A 183 -20.05 7.31 20.01
N SER A 184 -20.04 6.30 19.13
CA SER A 184 -19.09 5.17 19.20
C SER A 184 -17.71 5.50 18.59
N MET A 185 -17.62 6.54 17.76
CA MET A 185 -16.33 7.00 17.22
C MET A 185 -15.45 7.72 18.24
N ALA A 186 -16.03 8.19 19.34
CA ALA A 186 -15.31 8.92 20.38
C ALA A 186 -14.60 8.00 21.39
N SER A 187 -14.99 6.71 21.50
CA SER A 187 -14.48 5.80 22.53
C SER A 187 -13.37 4.84 22.07
N GLY A 188 -13.08 4.74 20.78
CA GLY A 188 -11.95 3.92 20.27
C GLY A 188 -12.07 2.41 20.53
N GLU A 189 -13.21 1.92 20.99
CA GLU A 189 -13.42 0.49 21.28
C GLU A 189 -13.94 -0.25 20.05
N TRP A 190 -13.05 -0.98 19.44
CA TRP A 190 -13.36 -1.98 18.42
C TRP A 190 -13.52 -3.34 19.11
N THR A 191 -14.74 -3.81 19.22
CA THR A 191 -14.98 -5.18 19.68
C THR A 191 -14.59 -6.17 18.59
N THR A 192 -13.48 -6.85 18.79
CA THR A 192 -13.13 -8.07 18.06
C THR A 192 -14.01 -9.20 18.57
N SER A 193 -14.95 -9.66 17.75
CA SER A 193 -15.62 -10.96 17.99
C SER A 193 -14.59 -12.05 17.75
N GLN A 194 -14.17 -12.71 18.85
CA GLN A 194 -13.47 -13.98 18.79
C GLN A 194 -14.52 -15.07 18.54
N GLU A 195 -14.36 -15.83 17.48
CA GLU A 195 -14.61 -17.28 17.41
C GLU A 195 -13.57 -17.91 16.48
#